data_f5578894235a7a6f919b78279f8db84b
#
_entry.id   f5578894235a7a6f919b78279f8db84b
#
_cell.length_a   1.000
_cell.length_b   1.000
_cell.length_c   1.000
_cell.angle_alpha   90.00
_cell.angle_beta   90.00
_cell.angle_gamma   90.00
#
_symmetry.space_group_name_H-M   'P 1'
#
loop_
_entity.id
_entity.type
_entity.pdbx_description
1 polymer ?
#
loop_
_entity_poly.entity_id
_entity_poly.type
_entity_poly.pdbx_seq_one_letter_code
_entity_poly.pdbx_strand_id
1 'polypeptide(L)'
;EIMPSLVGSEMCIRDSAYGAWVPLPYSGGESAGIDGRAAGRVACIDASGADARLEQCRFRIACDVSNPLFGPNGASCIYGPQKGATPEIAAELDDGLRHFSEVVKHQFGRSGDQLPGSGAAGGLGYAFISFLPAVLEPGIALVLDAIHIADDMDGADFVITGEGRMDFQTAMGKAPIGIAQLGKRCGAVTLAFAGATADDAAAVNQSGIDAYFAIPQAPLALAEAMEPGHARRNLASRVEQVFRAITAVKK
;
A
#
# COMPACT_ATOMS: atom_id res chain seq x y z
N GLU A 1 -4.28 23.20 16.56
CA GLU A 1 -4.85 21.87 16.91
C GLU A 1 -5.05 20.93 15.71
N ILE A 2 -4.91 21.40 14.48
CA ILE A 2 -4.96 20.61 13.24
C ILE A 2 -3.69 19.74 13.06
N MET A 3 -2.64 20.09 13.74
CA MET A 3 -1.30 19.56 13.58
C MET A 3 -1.03 18.14 14.15
N PRO A 4 -1.73 17.63 15.17
CA PRO A 4 -1.38 16.31 15.72
C PRO A 4 -1.55 15.15 14.74
N SER A 5 -2.51 15.22 13.80
CA SER A 5 -2.74 14.14 12.83
C SER A 5 -1.83 14.20 11.60
N LEU A 6 -1.34 15.39 11.24
CA LEU A 6 -0.26 15.59 10.27
C LEU A 6 1.10 15.22 10.88
N VAL A 7 1.30 15.56 12.13
CA VAL A 7 2.52 15.26 12.93
C VAL A 7 2.80 13.76 12.96
N GLY A 8 1.80 12.89 12.88
CA GLY A 8 2.00 11.45 12.86
C GLY A 8 2.83 10.92 11.68
N SER A 9 2.60 11.42 10.47
CA SER A 9 3.31 10.95 9.26
C SER A 9 4.68 11.61 9.07
N GLU A 10 4.85 12.85 9.49
CA GLU A 10 6.11 13.57 9.36
C GLU A 10 7.05 13.33 10.56
N MET A 11 6.49 13.08 11.75
CA MET A 11 7.24 12.43 12.82
C MET A 11 7.83 11.09 12.38
N CYS A 12 7.14 10.34 11.51
CA CYS A 12 7.65 9.08 11.01
C CYS A 12 8.92 9.24 10.16
N ILE A 13 9.05 10.28 9.32
CA ILE A 13 10.30 10.53 8.58
C ILE A 13 11.43 10.79 9.56
N ARG A 14 11.20 11.66 10.53
CA ARG A 14 12.17 11.98 11.56
C ARG A 14 12.49 10.78 12.45
N ASP A 15 11.44 10.12 12.96
CA ASP A 15 11.62 9.02 13.90
C ASP A 15 12.24 7.79 13.21
N SER A 16 12.01 7.60 11.92
CA SER A 16 12.74 6.59 11.14
C SER A 16 14.21 6.97 10.95
N ALA A 17 14.49 8.25 10.70
CA ALA A 17 15.86 8.75 10.67
C ALA A 17 16.50 8.67 12.08
N TYR A 18 15.77 9.02 13.13
CA TYR A 18 16.24 8.88 14.53
C TYR A 18 16.34 7.40 14.95
N GLY A 19 15.39 6.56 14.55
CA GLY A 19 15.46 5.11 14.79
C GLY A 19 16.66 4.46 14.11
N ALA A 20 17.10 5.04 12.99
CA ALA A 20 18.36 4.71 12.33
C ALA A 20 19.57 5.47 12.91
N TRP A 21 19.40 6.20 14.03
CA TRP A 21 20.45 7.01 14.66
C TRP A 21 20.99 8.12 13.74
N VAL A 22 20.14 8.73 12.94
CA VAL A 22 20.52 9.85 12.05
C VAL A 22 19.91 11.15 12.59
N PRO A 23 20.66 11.99 13.32
CA PRO A 23 20.21 13.30 13.70
C PRO A 23 19.93 14.18 12.48
N LEU A 24 18.89 15.00 12.53
CA LEU A 24 18.54 15.98 11.50
C LEU A 24 18.78 17.40 12.04
N PRO A 25 20.02 17.93 12.04
CA PRO A 25 20.25 19.31 12.39
C PRO A 25 19.74 20.26 11.32
N TYR A 26 19.33 21.46 11.71
CA TYR A 26 18.97 22.51 10.78
C TYR A 26 19.92 23.71 10.86
N SER A 27 19.72 24.73 10.03
CA SER A 27 20.57 25.92 9.98
C SER A 27 20.64 26.62 11.35
N GLY A 28 21.67 26.39 12.11
CA GLY A 28 21.83 26.91 13.49
C GLY A 28 22.31 25.87 14.49
N GLY A 29 22.48 24.62 14.11
CA GLY A 29 23.04 23.57 14.97
C GLY A 29 22.04 22.97 15.97
N GLU A 30 20.77 23.38 15.94
CA GLU A 30 19.69 22.80 16.75
C GLU A 30 18.95 21.73 15.98
N SER A 31 18.24 20.85 16.68
CA SER A 31 17.40 19.81 16.03
C SER A 31 16.23 20.45 15.28
N ALA A 32 15.98 19.97 14.06
CA ALA A 32 14.87 20.41 13.22
C ALA A 32 13.52 20.11 13.84
N GLY A 33 12.93 20.65 14.75
CA GLY A 33 11.58 20.46 15.32
C GLY A 33 10.89 19.11 15.06
N ILE A 34 9.67 18.97 15.55
CA ILE A 34 8.88 17.73 15.47
C ILE A 34 7.58 17.91 14.68
N ASP A 35 7.46 18.98 13.92
CA ASP A 35 6.28 19.28 13.11
C ASP A 35 6.57 19.05 11.61
N GLY A 36 5.53 19.07 10.80
CA GLY A 36 5.65 18.85 9.35
C GLY A 36 6.46 19.90 8.61
N ARG A 37 6.61 21.08 9.18
CA ARG A 37 7.47 22.13 8.63
C ARG A 37 8.95 21.88 8.88
N ALA A 38 9.29 20.91 9.75
CA ALA A 38 10.67 20.57 10.06
C ALA A 38 11.45 20.13 8.82
N ALA A 39 10.82 19.41 7.90
CA ALA A 39 11.44 18.96 6.66
C ALA A 39 11.99 20.12 5.82
N GLY A 40 11.26 21.24 5.75
CA GLY A 40 11.69 22.45 5.04
C GLY A 40 12.81 23.23 5.72
N ARG A 41 13.17 22.88 6.95
CA ARG A 41 14.23 23.56 7.74
C ARG A 41 15.53 22.75 7.84
N VAL A 42 15.54 21.52 7.34
CA VAL A 42 16.73 20.65 7.38
C VAL A 42 17.82 21.24 6.49
N ALA A 43 18.97 21.58 7.07
CA ALA A 43 20.13 22.06 6.31
C ALA A 43 21.14 20.95 5.99
N CYS A 44 21.27 19.98 6.88
CA CYS A 44 22.15 18.82 6.68
C CYS A 44 21.65 17.64 7.51
N ILE A 45 22.16 16.46 7.17
CA ILE A 45 21.82 15.20 7.84
C ILE A 45 23.13 14.60 8.34
N ASP A 46 23.24 14.40 9.66
CA ASP A 46 24.40 13.76 10.26
C ASP A 46 24.13 12.24 10.38
N ALA A 47 24.80 11.46 9.55
CA ALA A 47 24.72 10.00 9.56
C ALA A 47 25.87 9.34 10.34
N SER A 48 26.73 10.10 11.03
CA SER A 48 27.91 9.55 11.72
C SER A 48 27.57 8.56 12.85
N GLY A 49 26.36 8.69 13.42
CA GLY A 49 25.85 7.78 14.45
C GLY A 49 25.06 6.59 13.92
N ALA A 50 24.94 6.40 12.61
CA ALA A 50 24.18 5.30 12.04
C ALA A 50 24.81 3.95 12.38
N ASP A 51 23.97 2.97 12.79
CA ASP A 51 24.44 1.62 13.08
C ASP A 51 24.84 0.89 11.79
N ALA A 52 26.13 0.52 11.65
CA ALA A 52 26.65 -0.16 10.49
C ALA A 52 25.94 -1.50 10.17
N ARG A 53 25.28 -2.12 11.16
CA ARG A 53 24.50 -3.36 10.95
C ARG A 53 23.30 -3.12 10.03
N LEU A 54 22.79 -1.89 9.93
CA LEU A 54 21.67 -1.55 9.06
C LEU A 54 21.99 -1.78 7.58
N GLU A 55 23.22 -1.62 7.16
CA GLU A 55 23.67 -1.91 5.79
C GLU A 55 23.59 -3.41 5.43
N GLN A 56 23.64 -4.27 6.44
CA GLN A 56 23.58 -5.73 6.26
C GLN A 56 22.12 -6.24 6.33
N CYS A 57 21.17 -5.39 6.71
CA CYS A 57 19.76 -5.74 6.77
C CYS A 57 19.09 -5.55 5.39
N ARG A 58 18.06 -6.33 5.11
CA ARG A 58 17.13 -6.11 4.00
C ARG A 58 15.79 -5.68 4.58
N PHE A 59 15.28 -4.55 4.12
CA PHE A 59 13.99 -4.03 4.53
C PHE A 59 12.99 -4.18 3.39
N ARG A 60 11.95 -4.97 3.59
CA ARG A 60 10.81 -5.09 2.67
C ARG A 60 9.63 -4.37 3.29
N ILE A 61 9.18 -3.32 2.65
CA ILE A 61 8.18 -2.40 3.21
C ILE A 61 6.87 -2.59 2.45
N ALA A 62 5.84 -3.02 3.17
CA ALA A 62 4.48 -3.08 2.62
C ALA A 62 3.98 -1.69 2.28
N CYS A 63 3.70 -1.44 1.01
CA CYS A 63 3.26 -0.15 0.52
C CYS A 63 2.20 -0.33 -0.58
N ASP A 64 0.96 0.01 -0.26
CA ASP A 64 -0.19 -0.14 -1.17
C ASP A 64 -0.59 1.17 -1.86
N VAL A 65 0.27 2.19 -1.77
CA VAL A 65 0.09 3.49 -2.44
C VAL A 65 1.25 3.76 -3.39
N SER A 66 0.96 4.47 -4.48
CA SER A 66 1.96 4.78 -5.51
C SER A 66 2.36 6.26 -5.56
N ASN A 67 1.90 7.06 -4.60
CA ASN A 67 2.15 8.49 -4.58
C ASN A 67 3.66 8.80 -4.43
N PRO A 68 4.21 9.75 -5.21
CA PRO A 68 5.57 10.25 -5.00
C PRO A 68 5.66 11.06 -3.71
N LEU A 69 6.85 11.43 -3.31
CA LEU A 69 7.08 12.20 -2.07
C LEU A 69 6.38 13.56 -2.11
N PHE A 70 6.55 14.30 -3.19
CA PHE A 70 6.03 15.66 -3.37
C PHE A 70 5.47 15.85 -4.78
N GLY A 71 4.82 17.01 -5.00
CA GLY A 71 4.16 17.41 -6.23
C GLY A 71 2.65 17.21 -6.17
N PRO A 72 1.92 17.44 -7.28
CA PRO A 72 0.45 17.43 -7.29
C PRO A 72 -0.16 16.10 -6.80
N ASN A 73 0.55 14.99 -6.99
CA ASN A 73 0.18 13.66 -6.51
C ASN A 73 0.99 13.23 -5.29
N GLY A 74 1.73 14.15 -4.69
CA GLY A 74 2.60 13.89 -3.53
C GLY A 74 1.85 13.73 -2.22
N ALA A 75 2.59 13.34 -1.20
CA ALA A 75 2.05 13.03 0.12
C ALA A 75 1.21 14.17 0.71
N SER A 76 1.72 15.39 0.72
CA SER A 76 1.06 16.55 1.34
C SER A 76 -0.20 16.95 0.58
N CYS A 77 -0.17 16.96 -0.75
CA CYS A 77 -1.30 17.37 -1.58
C CYS A 77 -2.45 16.36 -1.54
N ILE A 78 -2.16 15.06 -1.52
CA ILE A 78 -3.19 14.00 -1.56
C ILE A 78 -3.72 13.67 -0.16
N TYR A 79 -2.86 13.55 0.84
CA TYR A 79 -3.27 13.09 2.17
C TYR A 79 -3.44 14.22 3.19
N GLY A 80 -2.91 15.42 2.91
CA GLY A 80 -3.03 16.59 3.79
C GLY A 80 -4.47 17.03 4.03
N PRO A 81 -5.32 17.20 2.98
CA PRO A 81 -6.68 17.71 3.14
C PRO A 81 -7.55 16.88 4.09
N GLN A 82 -7.52 15.56 3.98
CA GLN A 82 -8.29 14.68 4.88
C GLN A 82 -7.81 14.71 6.35
N LYS A 83 -6.61 15.26 6.58
CA LYS A 83 -6.02 15.46 7.91
C LYS A 83 -6.13 16.92 8.39
N GLY A 84 -6.86 17.74 7.65
CA GLY A 84 -7.17 19.13 8.01
C GLY A 84 -6.20 20.18 7.49
N ALA A 85 -5.28 19.83 6.57
CA ALA A 85 -4.43 20.83 5.94
C ALA A 85 -5.25 21.70 4.96
N THR A 86 -5.07 23.02 5.04
CA THR A 86 -5.54 23.93 3.99
C THR A 86 -4.67 23.81 2.74
N PRO A 87 -5.11 24.29 1.58
CA PRO A 87 -4.28 24.30 0.37
C PRO A 87 -2.91 24.95 0.58
N GLU A 88 -2.86 26.04 1.35
CA GLU A 88 -1.63 26.78 1.65
C GLU A 88 -0.68 25.95 2.53
N ILE A 89 -1.22 25.27 3.55
CA ILE A 89 -0.46 24.36 4.40
C ILE A 89 0.06 23.17 3.59
N ALA A 90 -0.79 22.59 2.74
CA ALA A 90 -0.38 21.47 1.91
C ALA A 90 0.77 21.84 0.95
N ALA A 91 0.72 23.06 0.38
CA ALA A 91 1.78 23.59 -0.49
C ALA A 91 3.08 23.81 0.31
N GLU A 92 2.99 24.42 1.51
CA GLU A 92 4.16 24.64 2.39
C GLU A 92 4.84 23.31 2.76
N LEU A 93 4.04 22.30 3.09
CA LEU A 93 4.55 20.96 3.45
C LEU A 93 5.17 20.24 2.23
N ASP A 94 4.57 20.40 1.05
CA ASP A 94 5.08 19.84 -0.21
C ASP A 94 6.45 20.42 -0.56
N ASP A 95 6.59 21.75 -0.45
CA ASP A 95 7.87 22.44 -0.64
C ASP A 95 8.91 22.00 0.40
N GLY A 96 8.48 21.76 1.64
CA GLY A 96 9.34 21.20 2.69
C GLY A 96 9.87 19.81 2.35
N LEU A 97 9.04 18.93 1.87
CA LEU A 97 9.44 17.58 1.43
C LEU A 97 10.36 17.63 0.21
N ARG A 98 10.12 18.54 -0.73
CA ARG A 98 10.99 18.79 -1.88
C ARG A 98 12.38 19.24 -1.42
N HIS A 99 12.45 20.25 -0.54
CA HIS A 99 13.70 20.71 0.04
C HIS A 99 14.47 19.59 0.74
N PHE A 100 13.77 18.80 1.55
CA PHE A 100 14.38 17.65 2.25
C PHE A 100 15.00 16.66 1.26
N SER A 101 14.30 16.34 0.16
CA SER A 101 14.81 15.43 -0.87
C SER A 101 16.06 16.00 -1.55
N GLU A 102 16.12 17.30 -1.77
CA GLU A 102 17.30 17.97 -2.33
C GLU A 102 18.51 17.87 -1.40
N VAL A 103 18.32 18.05 -0.09
CA VAL A 103 19.38 17.84 0.91
C VAL A 103 19.89 16.41 0.88
N VAL A 104 18.99 15.43 0.88
CA VAL A 104 19.35 13.99 0.80
C VAL A 104 20.13 13.71 -0.48
N LYS A 105 19.66 14.20 -1.61
CA LYS A 105 20.31 14.02 -2.90
C LYS A 105 21.71 14.63 -2.94
N HIS A 106 21.85 15.83 -2.40
CA HIS A 106 23.14 16.53 -2.35
C HIS A 106 24.14 15.81 -1.44
N GLN A 107 23.72 15.33 -0.27
CA GLN A 107 24.61 14.72 0.71
C GLN A 107 24.93 13.24 0.44
N PHE A 108 23.95 12.49 -0.03
CA PHE A 108 24.06 11.02 -0.16
C PHE A 108 24.02 10.53 -1.60
N GLY A 109 23.77 11.43 -2.58
CA GLY A 109 23.64 11.04 -3.99
C GLY A 109 22.41 10.18 -4.29
N ARG A 110 21.46 10.09 -3.36
CA ARG A 110 20.26 9.25 -3.46
C ARG A 110 19.08 10.09 -3.91
N SER A 111 18.30 9.57 -4.86
CA SER A 111 17.06 10.19 -5.33
C SER A 111 16.01 9.09 -5.48
N GLY A 112 15.01 9.12 -4.65
CA GLY A 112 13.89 8.17 -4.68
C GLY A 112 12.56 8.88 -4.49
N ASP A 113 12.57 10.19 -4.52
CA ASP A 113 11.43 11.08 -4.25
C ASP A 113 10.27 10.89 -5.22
N GLN A 114 10.54 10.49 -6.47
CA GLN A 114 9.53 10.21 -7.49
C GLN A 114 9.21 8.71 -7.66
N LEU A 115 9.84 7.85 -6.88
CA LEU A 115 9.51 6.42 -6.91
C LEU A 115 8.08 6.19 -6.37
N PRO A 116 7.32 5.25 -6.96
CA PRO A 116 6.03 4.86 -6.45
C PRO A 116 6.11 4.47 -4.97
N GLY A 117 5.26 5.07 -4.13
CA GLY A 117 5.23 4.80 -2.70
C GLY A 117 6.17 5.65 -1.84
N SER A 118 7.03 6.47 -2.42
CA SER A 118 7.90 7.37 -1.63
C SER A 118 7.10 8.33 -0.76
N GLY A 119 5.90 8.76 -1.19
CA GLY A 119 4.98 9.56 -0.38
C GLY A 119 4.18 8.79 0.67
N ALA A 120 4.31 7.47 0.75
CA ALA A 120 3.59 6.66 1.73
C ALA A 120 3.85 7.15 3.15
N ALA A 121 2.78 7.22 3.95
CA ALA A 121 2.80 7.70 5.33
C ALA A 121 3.54 9.05 5.50
N GLY A 122 3.29 9.99 4.57
CA GLY A 122 3.82 11.35 4.63
C GLY A 122 5.32 11.44 4.32
N GLY A 123 5.87 10.49 3.57
CA GLY A 123 7.28 10.43 3.19
C GLY A 123 8.10 9.37 3.95
N LEU A 124 7.47 8.57 4.81
CA LEU A 124 8.16 7.44 5.46
C LEU A 124 8.71 6.46 4.43
N GLY A 125 7.97 6.20 3.32
CA GLY A 125 8.45 5.41 2.19
C GLY A 125 9.77 5.95 1.64
N TYR A 126 9.86 7.26 1.43
CA TYR A 126 11.09 7.92 0.99
C TYR A 126 12.23 7.78 2.01
N ALA A 127 11.94 7.91 3.31
CA ALA A 127 12.96 7.74 4.34
C ALA A 127 13.57 6.33 4.31
N PHE A 128 12.75 5.29 4.20
CA PHE A 128 13.25 3.93 4.09
C PHE A 128 14.16 3.71 2.89
N ILE A 129 13.74 4.13 1.70
CA ILE A 129 14.53 3.92 0.47
C ILE A 129 15.77 4.82 0.40
N SER A 130 15.78 5.95 1.12
CA SER A 130 16.91 6.88 1.13
C SER A 130 17.98 6.51 2.13
N PHE A 131 17.61 5.98 3.29
CA PHE A 131 18.56 5.74 4.38
C PHE A 131 18.88 4.27 4.61
N LEU A 132 18.03 3.36 4.15
CA LEU A 132 18.17 1.93 4.40
C LEU A 132 18.20 1.13 3.08
N PRO A 133 18.75 -0.10 3.07
CA PRO A 133 18.63 -1.03 1.95
C PRO A 133 17.20 -1.56 1.88
N ALA A 134 16.26 -0.68 1.50
CA ALA A 134 14.83 -0.95 1.53
C ALA A 134 14.21 -1.03 0.13
N VAL A 135 13.19 -1.88 -0.01
CA VAL A 135 12.35 -2.00 -1.20
C VAL A 135 10.89 -1.83 -0.77
N LEU A 136 10.15 -0.97 -1.49
CA LEU A 136 8.71 -0.83 -1.33
C LEU A 136 8.02 -1.86 -2.23
N GLU A 137 7.12 -2.65 -1.66
CA GLU A 137 6.42 -3.71 -2.35
C GLU A 137 4.94 -3.72 -1.95
N PRO A 138 4.01 -4.14 -2.85
CA PRO A 138 2.62 -4.33 -2.47
C PRO A 138 2.50 -5.26 -1.26
N GLY A 139 1.70 -4.86 -0.27
CA GLY A 139 1.54 -5.62 0.98
C GLY A 139 1.10 -7.06 0.73
N ILE A 140 0.21 -7.27 -0.24
CA ILE A 140 -0.23 -8.60 -0.62
C ILE A 140 0.93 -9.48 -1.12
N ALA A 141 1.87 -8.93 -1.89
CA ALA A 141 3.02 -9.69 -2.38
C ALA A 141 3.90 -10.20 -1.24
N LEU A 142 4.14 -9.33 -0.23
CA LEU A 142 4.88 -9.70 0.98
C LEU A 142 4.19 -10.83 1.76
N VAL A 143 2.87 -10.74 1.92
CA VAL A 143 2.10 -11.77 2.65
C VAL A 143 2.15 -13.11 1.90
N LEU A 144 1.88 -13.11 0.59
CA LEU A 144 1.87 -14.34 -0.22
C LEU A 144 3.26 -15.01 -0.23
N ASP A 145 4.33 -14.22 -0.27
CA ASP A 145 5.69 -14.71 -0.19
C ASP A 145 6.00 -15.30 1.20
N ALA A 146 5.64 -14.57 2.27
CA ALA A 146 5.90 -15.01 3.64
C ALA A 146 5.19 -16.31 4.04
N ILE A 147 4.00 -16.57 3.49
CA ILE A 147 3.26 -17.82 3.74
C ILE A 147 3.56 -18.92 2.72
N HIS A 148 4.46 -18.67 1.76
CA HIS A 148 4.87 -19.61 0.73
C HIS A 148 3.71 -20.23 -0.08
N ILE A 149 2.61 -19.49 -0.26
CA ILE A 149 1.38 -20.02 -0.89
C ILE A 149 1.58 -20.45 -2.34
N ALA A 150 2.64 -20.00 -2.99
CA ALA A 150 2.99 -20.44 -4.34
C ALA A 150 3.21 -21.96 -4.41
N ASP A 151 3.79 -22.55 -3.36
CA ASP A 151 4.03 -23.99 -3.27
C ASP A 151 2.71 -24.77 -3.18
N ASP A 152 1.71 -24.21 -2.48
CA ASP A 152 0.37 -24.81 -2.38
C ASP A 152 -0.46 -24.61 -3.67
N MET A 153 -0.13 -23.61 -4.48
CA MET A 153 -0.80 -23.33 -5.76
C MET A 153 -0.23 -24.16 -6.91
N ASP A 154 0.93 -24.76 -6.75
CA ASP A 154 1.54 -25.58 -7.80
C ASP A 154 0.66 -26.81 -8.10
N GLY A 155 0.29 -26.97 -9.35
CA GLY A 155 -0.60 -28.03 -9.80
C GLY A 155 -2.09 -27.86 -9.44
N ALA A 156 -2.49 -26.73 -8.86
CA ALA A 156 -3.90 -26.43 -8.60
C ALA A 156 -4.64 -26.11 -9.90
N ASP A 157 -5.79 -26.74 -10.14
CA ASP A 157 -6.68 -26.38 -11.25
C ASP A 157 -7.36 -25.03 -11.04
N PHE A 158 -7.69 -24.72 -9.79
CA PHE A 158 -8.44 -23.52 -9.41
C PHE A 158 -7.82 -22.82 -8.21
N VAL A 159 -7.77 -21.50 -8.28
CA VAL A 159 -7.51 -20.61 -7.15
C VAL A 159 -8.78 -19.84 -6.85
N ILE A 160 -9.20 -19.85 -5.58
CA ILE A 160 -10.41 -19.15 -5.15
C ILE A 160 -9.99 -17.97 -4.26
N THR A 161 -10.48 -16.79 -4.58
CA THR A 161 -10.28 -15.57 -3.80
C THR A 161 -11.61 -14.84 -3.58
N GLY A 162 -11.58 -13.78 -2.78
CA GLY A 162 -12.79 -12.98 -2.55
C GLY A 162 -12.55 -11.77 -1.69
N GLU A 163 -13.57 -10.93 -1.64
CA GLU A 163 -13.62 -9.74 -0.80
C GLU A 163 -15.05 -9.30 -0.50
N GLY A 164 -15.22 -8.29 0.35
CA GLY A 164 -16.54 -7.78 0.70
C GLY A 164 -17.26 -7.12 -0.47
N ARG A 165 -16.57 -6.30 -1.26
CA ARG A 165 -17.11 -5.61 -2.44
C ARG A 165 -16.05 -5.50 -3.51
N MET A 166 -16.37 -5.97 -4.69
CA MET A 166 -15.50 -5.93 -5.87
C MET A 166 -15.88 -4.76 -6.77
N ASP A 167 -14.91 -3.93 -7.10
CA ASP A 167 -15.03 -2.73 -7.93
C ASP A 167 -13.73 -2.48 -8.72
N PHE A 168 -13.63 -1.35 -9.43
CA PHE A 168 -12.43 -0.99 -10.18
C PHE A 168 -11.19 -0.85 -9.28
N GLN A 169 -11.36 -0.44 -8.02
CA GLN A 169 -10.23 -0.32 -7.09
C GLN A 169 -9.62 -1.68 -6.75
N THR A 170 -10.41 -2.75 -6.80
CA THR A 170 -9.91 -4.12 -6.67
C THR A 170 -8.85 -4.40 -7.73
N ALA A 171 -9.11 -3.99 -8.99
CA ALA A 171 -8.18 -4.14 -10.11
C ALA A 171 -6.86 -3.38 -9.95
N MET A 172 -6.80 -2.39 -9.05
CA MET A 172 -5.60 -1.60 -8.77
C MET A 172 -4.57 -2.30 -7.88
N GLY A 173 -4.68 -3.61 -7.65
CA GLY A 173 -3.68 -4.40 -6.93
C GLY A 173 -4.04 -4.79 -5.51
N LYS A 174 -5.32 -4.76 -5.15
CA LYS A 174 -5.78 -5.31 -3.86
C LYS A 174 -5.54 -6.82 -3.77
N ALA A 175 -5.73 -7.39 -2.58
CA ALA A 175 -5.46 -8.78 -2.27
C ALA A 175 -5.99 -9.80 -3.32
N PRO A 176 -7.24 -9.70 -3.84
CA PRO A 176 -7.73 -10.63 -4.85
C PRO A 176 -6.90 -10.64 -6.14
N ILE A 177 -6.37 -9.48 -6.55
CA ILE A 177 -5.53 -9.39 -7.76
C ILE A 177 -4.14 -9.99 -7.53
N GLY A 178 -3.52 -9.74 -6.37
CA GLY A 178 -2.23 -10.36 -6.03
C GLY A 178 -2.32 -11.89 -6.07
N ILE A 179 -3.38 -12.44 -5.49
CA ILE A 179 -3.69 -13.88 -5.51
C ILE A 179 -3.92 -14.37 -6.95
N ALA A 180 -4.70 -13.65 -7.75
CA ALA A 180 -5.00 -14.02 -9.13
C ALA A 180 -3.75 -14.03 -10.02
N GLN A 181 -2.89 -13.02 -9.88
CA GLN A 181 -1.63 -12.96 -10.61
C GLN A 181 -0.69 -14.11 -10.25
N LEU A 182 -0.66 -14.52 -8.99
CA LEU A 182 0.10 -15.69 -8.56
C LEU A 182 -0.53 -16.98 -9.15
N GLY A 183 -1.84 -17.15 -9.04
CA GLY A 183 -2.56 -18.30 -9.63
C GLY A 183 -2.30 -18.45 -11.13
N LYS A 184 -2.30 -17.34 -11.88
CA LYS A 184 -1.95 -17.35 -13.30
C LYS A 184 -0.53 -17.83 -13.58
N ARG A 185 0.44 -17.44 -12.73
CA ARG A 185 1.83 -17.96 -12.88
C ARG A 185 1.91 -19.47 -12.65
N CYS A 186 1.06 -20.00 -11.78
CA CYS A 186 0.95 -21.44 -11.52
C CYS A 186 0.04 -22.18 -12.52
N GLY A 187 -0.55 -21.48 -13.51
CA GLY A 187 -1.42 -22.08 -14.52
C GLY A 187 -2.85 -22.35 -14.06
N ALA A 188 -3.24 -21.89 -12.88
CA ALA A 188 -4.57 -22.10 -12.31
C ALA A 188 -5.61 -21.11 -12.85
N VAL A 189 -6.87 -21.55 -12.92
CA VAL A 189 -8.02 -20.66 -13.16
C VAL A 189 -8.41 -19.96 -11.87
N THR A 190 -8.46 -18.63 -11.88
CA THR A 190 -8.80 -17.85 -10.68
C THR A 190 -10.26 -17.43 -10.69
N LEU A 191 -10.99 -17.85 -9.67
CA LEU A 191 -12.39 -17.50 -9.43
C LEU A 191 -12.49 -16.60 -8.20
N ALA A 192 -13.24 -15.50 -8.32
CA ALA A 192 -13.46 -14.60 -7.21
C ALA A 192 -14.93 -14.57 -6.75
N PHE A 193 -15.15 -14.56 -5.43
CA PHE A 193 -16.48 -14.47 -4.84
C PHE A 193 -16.54 -13.22 -3.95
N ALA A 194 -17.53 -12.36 -4.17
CA ALA A 194 -17.67 -11.10 -3.46
C ALA A 194 -19.03 -10.93 -2.80
N GLY A 195 -19.07 -10.24 -1.66
CA GLY A 195 -20.31 -9.88 -1.00
C GLY A 195 -21.19 -8.96 -1.84
N ALA A 196 -20.56 -8.12 -2.67
CA ALA A 196 -21.22 -7.29 -3.69
C ALA A 196 -20.27 -7.06 -4.86
N THR A 197 -20.84 -6.76 -6.04
CA THR A 197 -20.09 -6.35 -7.23
C THR A 197 -20.62 -5.01 -7.70
N ALA A 198 -19.73 -4.09 -8.05
CA ALA A 198 -20.08 -2.81 -8.68
C ALA A 198 -20.19 -2.96 -10.21
N ASP A 199 -20.75 -1.98 -10.88
CA ASP A 199 -20.92 -2.00 -12.35
C ASP A 199 -19.57 -2.00 -13.08
N ASP A 200 -18.53 -1.47 -12.47
CA ASP A 200 -17.16 -1.39 -12.98
C ASP A 200 -16.27 -2.58 -12.55
N ALA A 201 -16.81 -3.56 -11.84
CA ALA A 201 -16.09 -4.74 -11.37
C ALA A 201 -15.42 -5.55 -12.50
N ALA A 202 -15.94 -5.45 -13.74
CA ALA A 202 -15.38 -6.15 -14.90
C ALA A 202 -13.89 -5.83 -15.16
N ALA A 203 -13.37 -4.72 -14.63
CA ALA A 203 -11.94 -4.36 -14.71
C ALA A 203 -11.03 -5.46 -14.11
N VAL A 204 -11.48 -6.23 -13.14
CA VAL A 204 -10.69 -7.29 -12.49
C VAL A 204 -10.32 -8.43 -13.44
N ASN A 205 -11.12 -8.67 -14.49
CA ASN A 205 -10.82 -9.70 -15.47
C ASN A 205 -9.54 -9.39 -16.28
N GLN A 206 -9.27 -8.11 -16.51
CA GLN A 206 -8.04 -7.67 -17.18
C GLN A 206 -6.82 -7.75 -16.25
N SER A 207 -7.05 -7.86 -14.94
CA SER A 207 -6.02 -7.87 -13.91
C SER A 207 -5.68 -9.28 -13.39
N GLY A 208 -6.33 -10.33 -13.92
CA GLY A 208 -5.96 -11.72 -13.65
C GLY A 208 -7.06 -12.61 -13.10
N ILE A 209 -8.21 -12.09 -12.70
CA ILE A 209 -9.36 -12.88 -12.27
C ILE A 209 -10.10 -13.39 -13.52
N ASP A 210 -10.23 -14.71 -13.68
CA ASP A 210 -10.88 -15.30 -14.84
C ASP A 210 -12.41 -15.16 -14.80
N ALA A 211 -13.01 -15.31 -13.61
CA ALA A 211 -14.43 -15.04 -13.40
C ALA A 211 -14.70 -14.56 -11.95
N TYR A 212 -15.69 -13.71 -11.79
CA TYR A 212 -16.13 -13.26 -10.47
C TYR A 212 -17.65 -13.37 -10.30
N PHE A 213 -18.08 -13.58 -9.06
CA PHE A 213 -19.47 -13.85 -8.71
C PHE A 213 -19.87 -13.10 -7.45
N ALA A 214 -21.02 -12.42 -7.49
CA ALA A 214 -21.67 -11.95 -6.26
C ALA A 214 -22.28 -13.14 -5.52
N ILE A 215 -22.07 -13.23 -4.20
CA ILE A 215 -22.58 -14.35 -3.39
C ILE A 215 -24.07 -14.21 -3.01
N PRO A 216 -24.68 -13.00 -2.84
CA PRO A 216 -26.10 -12.89 -2.55
C PRO A 216 -26.95 -13.56 -3.61
N GLN A 217 -27.99 -14.28 -3.16
CA GLN A 217 -28.92 -14.98 -4.07
C GLN A 217 -30.16 -14.13 -4.40
N ALA A 218 -30.42 -13.12 -3.56
CA ALA A 218 -31.51 -12.17 -3.71
C ALA A 218 -31.07 -10.80 -3.20
N PRO A 219 -31.79 -9.73 -3.52
CA PRO A 219 -31.58 -8.43 -2.90
C PRO A 219 -31.75 -8.54 -1.37
N LEU A 220 -30.73 -8.14 -0.62
CA LEU A 220 -30.68 -8.16 0.85
C LEU A 220 -30.25 -6.80 1.37
N ALA A 221 -30.75 -6.43 2.54
CA ALA A 221 -30.16 -5.30 3.26
C ALA A 221 -28.72 -5.62 3.67
N LEU A 222 -27.84 -4.60 3.69
CA LEU A 222 -26.43 -4.78 3.99
C LEU A 222 -26.20 -5.50 5.33
N ALA A 223 -26.96 -5.13 6.37
CA ALA A 223 -26.84 -5.75 7.67
C ALA A 223 -27.15 -7.25 7.64
N GLU A 224 -28.16 -7.66 6.85
CA GLU A 224 -28.52 -9.06 6.67
C GLU A 224 -27.50 -9.81 5.82
N ALA A 225 -26.98 -9.18 4.77
CA ALA A 225 -25.92 -9.76 3.93
C ALA A 225 -24.61 -9.99 4.71
N MET A 226 -24.31 -9.13 5.69
CA MET A 226 -23.13 -9.23 6.56
C MET A 226 -23.33 -10.18 7.76
N GLU A 227 -24.53 -10.71 7.99
CA GLU A 227 -24.74 -11.70 9.05
C GLU A 227 -23.93 -12.97 8.70
N PRO A 228 -23.03 -13.45 9.62
CA PRO A 228 -22.10 -14.52 9.31
C PRO A 228 -22.75 -15.82 8.79
N GLY A 229 -23.91 -16.19 9.34
CA GLY A 229 -24.64 -17.40 8.91
C GLY A 229 -25.24 -17.24 7.51
N HIS A 230 -25.75 -16.06 7.15
CA HIS A 230 -26.23 -15.73 5.82
C HIS A 230 -25.07 -15.71 4.80
N ALA A 231 -24.00 -14.99 5.10
CA ALA A 231 -22.84 -14.90 4.23
C ALA A 231 -22.26 -16.29 3.92
N ARG A 232 -22.13 -17.14 4.94
CA ARG A 232 -21.62 -18.51 4.79
C ARG A 232 -22.52 -19.37 3.88
N ARG A 233 -23.85 -19.34 4.10
CA ARG A 233 -24.80 -20.10 3.26
C ARG A 233 -24.77 -19.63 1.81
N ASN A 234 -24.79 -18.31 1.61
CA ASN A 234 -24.75 -17.72 0.27
C ASN A 234 -23.46 -18.09 -0.48
N LEU A 235 -22.31 -17.99 0.19
CA LEU A 235 -21.03 -18.38 -0.38
C LEU A 235 -21.02 -19.86 -0.76
N ALA A 236 -21.40 -20.75 0.16
CA ALA A 236 -21.41 -22.20 -0.09
C ALA A 236 -22.29 -22.54 -1.27
N SER A 237 -23.53 -22.02 -1.31
CA SER A 237 -24.45 -22.28 -2.41
C SER A 237 -23.94 -21.73 -3.75
N ARG A 238 -23.37 -20.52 -3.75
CA ARG A 238 -22.83 -19.92 -4.98
C ARG A 238 -21.65 -20.72 -5.52
N VAL A 239 -20.71 -21.09 -4.67
CA VAL A 239 -19.54 -21.91 -5.04
C VAL A 239 -20.01 -23.27 -5.59
N GLU A 240 -20.94 -23.94 -4.91
CA GLU A 240 -21.48 -25.21 -5.38
C GLU A 240 -22.05 -25.10 -6.80
N GLN A 241 -22.87 -24.08 -7.10
CA GLN A 241 -23.47 -23.92 -8.42
C GLN A 241 -22.42 -23.62 -9.50
N VAL A 242 -21.41 -22.83 -9.20
CA VAL A 242 -20.29 -22.56 -10.13
C VAL A 242 -19.55 -23.85 -10.45
N PHE A 243 -19.18 -24.65 -9.46
CA PHE A 243 -18.48 -25.91 -9.71
C PHE A 243 -19.36 -26.99 -10.39
N ARG A 244 -20.67 -26.98 -10.12
CA ARG A 244 -21.62 -27.83 -10.89
C ARG A 244 -21.58 -27.44 -12.37
N ALA A 245 -21.59 -26.17 -12.72
CA ALA A 245 -21.51 -25.71 -14.10
C ALA A 245 -20.19 -26.13 -14.76
N ILE A 246 -19.07 -25.94 -14.08
CA ILE A 246 -17.72 -26.30 -14.57
C ILE A 246 -17.65 -27.82 -14.83
N THR A 247 -18.14 -28.65 -13.91
CA THR A 247 -18.10 -30.12 -14.06
C THR A 247 -19.08 -30.65 -15.11
N ALA A 248 -20.15 -29.94 -15.37
CA ALA A 248 -21.09 -30.31 -16.44
C ALA A 248 -20.50 -30.13 -17.84
N VAL A 249 -19.59 -29.17 -18.02
CA VAL A 249 -18.94 -28.92 -19.33
C VAL A 249 -17.77 -29.88 -19.58
N LYS A 250 -17.17 -30.46 -18.54
CA LYS A 250 -16.05 -31.42 -18.64
C LYS A 250 -16.52 -32.85 -18.96
N LYS A 251 -17.85 -33.09 -19.07
CA LYS A 251 -18.44 -34.36 -19.50
C LYS A 251 -18.69 -34.36 -21.01
#